data_4d0e56008cd4fd171271d7150634b11a
#
_entry.id   4d0e56008cd4fd171271d7150634b11a
#
_cell.length_a   1.000
_cell.length_b   1.000
_cell.length_c   1.000
_cell.angle_alpha   90.00
_cell.angle_beta   90.00
_cell.angle_gamma   90.00
#
_symmetry.space_group_name_H-M   'P 1'
#
loop_
_entity.id
_entity.type
_entity.pdbx_description
1 polymer ?
#
loop_
_entity_poly.entity_id
_entity_poly.type
_entity_poly.pdbx_seq_one_letter_code
_entity_poly.pdbx_strand_id
1 'polypeptide(L)'
;MITTDFIPGSPCWLDLGAPDVEAAAAFYGKVFGWRAEPFGEQPPGGYTVCRLDGKIVGAIGPLAEDGARPAWTVYFHTTDADSTARAAEQAGGAVRSAPAAVGDNDGRHAQLTDPQGGKFAVWEPAAYSGFEVADGPGSLGWIELFTPDSAAAQRFYGTVFGWTTQDVPLPGGDGAYTLLTPRDSGEERMHGGIMEIPATSLTRSDGQAYWHPVFGSGDCDATIAAITSHGGTLRMGPEDAEGVGRLAVCADPGGAEFVVLTPSAA
;
A
#
# COMPACT_ATOMS: atom_id res chain seq x y z
N MET A 1 -13.19 5.80 -2.91
CA MET A 1 -11.94 5.77 -3.69
C MET A 1 -10.85 6.56 -2.99
N ILE A 2 -9.59 6.23 -3.20
CA ILE A 2 -8.46 6.96 -2.61
C ILE A 2 -8.42 8.38 -3.21
N THR A 3 -8.24 9.38 -2.36
CA THR A 3 -8.18 10.79 -2.76
C THR A 3 -6.99 11.48 -2.09
N THR A 4 -6.66 12.68 -2.54
CA THR A 4 -5.62 13.53 -1.94
C THR A 4 -6.16 14.46 -0.84
N ASP A 5 -7.43 14.33 -0.49
CA ASP A 5 -8.05 14.97 0.66
C ASP A 5 -8.04 13.95 1.83
N PHE A 6 -6.97 13.98 2.61
CA PHE A 6 -6.69 12.97 3.63
C PHE A 6 -7.51 13.22 4.89
N ILE A 7 -8.14 12.14 5.38
CA ILE A 7 -8.84 12.10 6.66
C ILE A 7 -8.21 11.02 7.54
N PRO A 8 -8.38 11.06 8.87
CA PRO A 8 -7.81 10.04 9.76
C PRO A 8 -8.15 8.62 9.31
N GLY A 9 -7.14 7.77 9.20
CA GLY A 9 -7.26 6.39 8.74
C GLY A 9 -7.28 6.20 7.21
N SER A 10 -7.27 7.27 6.39
CA SER A 10 -7.12 7.08 4.94
C SER A 10 -5.66 6.85 4.55
N PRO A 11 -5.38 6.07 3.48
CA PRO A 11 -4.03 6.00 2.91
C PRO A 11 -3.59 7.39 2.45
N CYS A 12 -2.37 7.80 2.81
CA CYS A 12 -1.84 9.12 2.47
C CYS A 12 -0.43 9.08 1.87
N TRP A 13 0.29 7.97 2.06
CA TRP A 13 1.63 7.79 1.51
C TRP A 13 1.90 6.31 1.27
N LEU A 14 2.85 6.03 0.40
CA LEU A 14 3.41 4.71 0.23
C LEU A 14 4.89 4.82 -0.13
N ASP A 15 5.70 3.91 0.38
CA ASP A 15 7.07 3.75 -0.06
C ASP A 15 7.45 2.28 -0.27
N LEU A 16 8.38 2.08 -1.17
CA LEU A 16 9.00 0.79 -1.43
C LEU A 16 10.35 0.72 -0.72
N GLY A 17 10.51 -0.27 0.15
CA GLY A 17 11.82 -0.70 0.61
C GLY A 17 12.49 -1.57 -0.47
N ALA A 18 13.60 -1.12 -1.05
CA ALA A 18 14.28 -1.82 -2.13
C ALA A 18 15.77 -2.07 -1.80
N PRO A 19 16.33 -3.22 -2.19
CA PRO A 19 17.77 -3.49 -2.04
C PRO A 19 18.63 -2.64 -2.98
N ASP A 20 18.05 -2.20 -4.11
CA ASP A 20 18.67 -1.32 -5.10
C ASP A 20 17.61 -0.29 -5.54
N VAL A 21 17.72 0.91 -4.96
CA VAL A 21 16.77 2.02 -5.18
C VAL A 21 16.80 2.50 -6.64
N GLU A 22 17.99 2.55 -7.26
CA GLU A 22 18.12 3.02 -8.62
C GLU A 22 17.50 2.03 -9.62
N ALA A 23 17.73 0.73 -9.42
CA ALA A 23 17.11 -0.31 -10.24
C ALA A 23 15.58 -0.33 -10.09
N ALA A 24 15.06 -0.19 -8.86
CA ALA A 24 13.63 -0.09 -8.62
C ALA A 24 13.03 1.16 -9.27
N ALA A 25 13.66 2.32 -9.12
CA ALA A 25 13.22 3.56 -9.75
C ALA A 25 13.19 3.45 -11.29
N ALA A 26 14.21 2.83 -11.89
CA ALA A 26 14.26 2.57 -13.33
C ALA A 26 13.12 1.66 -13.79
N PHE A 27 12.81 0.60 -13.02
CA PHE A 27 11.69 -0.31 -13.30
C PHE A 27 10.34 0.42 -13.28
N TYR A 28 9.99 1.10 -12.19
CA TYR A 28 8.71 1.82 -12.08
C TYR A 28 8.63 2.98 -13.06
N GLY A 29 9.75 3.59 -13.44
CA GLY A 29 9.83 4.57 -14.51
C GLY A 29 9.44 3.99 -15.88
N LYS A 30 9.80 2.74 -16.18
CA LYS A 30 9.43 2.04 -17.43
C LYS A 30 7.99 1.53 -17.43
N VAL A 31 7.49 1.09 -16.26
CA VAL A 31 6.15 0.52 -16.13
C VAL A 31 5.08 1.59 -16.04
N PHE A 32 5.27 2.59 -15.18
CA PHE A 32 4.25 3.61 -14.87
C PHE A 32 4.62 5.03 -15.32
N GLY A 33 5.80 5.23 -15.91
CA GLY A 33 6.24 6.56 -16.33
C GLY A 33 6.73 7.44 -15.17
N TRP A 34 7.01 6.86 -14.01
CA TRP A 34 7.46 7.63 -12.85
C TRP A 34 8.85 8.23 -13.07
N ARG A 35 9.06 9.42 -12.54
CA ARG A 35 10.36 10.09 -12.45
C ARG A 35 10.78 10.11 -11.00
N ALA A 36 11.96 9.55 -10.74
CA ALA A 36 12.54 9.47 -9.40
C ALA A 36 13.46 10.66 -9.17
N GLU A 37 13.29 11.33 -8.03
CA GLU A 37 14.08 12.49 -7.61
C GLU A 37 14.53 12.29 -6.16
N PRO A 38 15.82 12.52 -5.81
CA PRO A 38 16.27 12.43 -4.43
C PRO A 38 15.43 13.34 -3.51
N PHE A 39 15.07 12.85 -2.33
CA PHE A 39 14.39 13.66 -1.32
C PHE A 39 15.42 14.41 -0.48
N GLY A 40 15.57 15.70 -0.72
CA GLY A 40 16.58 16.52 -0.06
C GLY A 40 18.02 16.17 -0.49
N GLU A 41 19.00 16.46 0.38
CA GLU A 41 20.40 16.10 0.16
C GLU A 41 20.65 14.64 0.58
N GLN A 42 20.39 13.71 -0.33
CA GLN A 42 20.61 12.28 -0.13
C GLN A 42 21.79 11.79 -0.98
N PRO A 43 22.56 10.79 -0.48
CA PRO A 43 23.54 10.11 -1.31
C PRO A 43 22.84 9.34 -2.45
N PRO A 44 23.57 8.99 -3.52
CA PRO A 44 23.08 8.06 -4.55
C PRO A 44 22.51 6.79 -3.89
N GLY A 45 21.33 6.33 -4.36
CA GLY A 45 20.64 5.18 -3.76
C GLY A 45 19.93 5.48 -2.41
N GLY A 46 19.87 6.75 -2.00
CA GLY A 46 19.09 7.19 -0.85
C GLY A 46 17.58 7.26 -1.11
N TYR A 47 16.83 7.73 -0.13
CA TYR A 47 15.38 7.87 -0.23
C TYR A 47 15.00 8.82 -1.38
N THR A 48 14.12 8.36 -2.25
CA THR A 48 13.81 8.97 -3.54
C THR A 48 12.30 9.11 -3.69
N VAL A 49 11.83 10.30 -3.99
CA VAL A 49 10.41 10.57 -4.28
C VAL A 49 10.13 10.27 -5.75
N CYS A 50 9.02 9.58 -6.01
CA CYS A 50 8.54 9.26 -7.33
C CYS A 50 7.43 10.22 -7.76
N ARG A 51 7.51 10.73 -8.99
CA ARG A 51 6.53 11.65 -9.55
C ARG A 51 5.96 11.15 -10.87
N LEU A 52 4.67 11.31 -11.03
CA LEU A 52 3.92 11.11 -12.27
C LEU A 52 3.39 12.47 -12.73
N ASP A 53 3.79 12.91 -13.92
CA ASP A 53 3.44 14.25 -14.46
C ASP A 53 3.73 15.41 -13.48
N GLY A 54 4.84 15.30 -12.76
CA GLY A 54 5.29 16.28 -11.77
C GLY A 54 4.64 16.19 -10.39
N LYS A 55 3.63 15.33 -10.21
CA LYS A 55 2.92 15.11 -8.94
C LYS A 55 3.47 13.90 -8.21
N ILE A 56 3.62 13.99 -6.90
CA ILE A 56 4.12 12.91 -6.06
C ILE A 56 3.12 11.74 -6.05
N VAL A 57 3.62 10.52 -6.29
CA VAL A 57 2.85 9.26 -6.21
C VAL A 57 3.31 8.34 -5.07
N GLY A 58 4.47 8.57 -4.49
CA GLY A 58 5.07 7.76 -3.44
C GLY A 58 6.59 7.89 -3.45
N ALA A 59 7.28 6.93 -2.82
CA ALA A 59 8.73 6.95 -2.74
C ALA A 59 9.34 5.55 -2.85
N ILE A 60 10.67 5.50 -3.03
CA ILE A 60 11.50 4.31 -2.97
C ILE A 60 12.67 4.62 -2.05
N GLY A 61 12.95 3.76 -1.09
CA GLY A 61 14.08 3.90 -0.18
C GLY A 61 14.85 2.59 -0.02
N PRO A 62 16.05 2.65 0.58
CA PRO A 62 16.79 1.44 0.91
C PRO A 62 16.03 0.63 1.97
N LEU A 63 16.28 -0.68 1.99
CA LEU A 63 15.78 -1.54 3.07
C LEU A 63 16.30 -1.05 4.41
N ALA A 64 15.39 -0.75 5.34
CA ALA A 64 15.73 -0.17 6.63
C ALA A 64 16.08 -1.21 7.71
N GLU A 65 15.68 -2.48 7.53
CA GLU A 65 15.87 -3.56 8.49
C GLU A 65 16.75 -4.65 7.89
N ASP A 66 17.71 -5.16 8.66
CA ASP A 66 18.54 -6.29 8.25
C ASP A 66 17.69 -7.53 7.96
N GLY A 67 17.88 -8.13 6.80
CA GLY A 67 17.12 -9.30 6.36
C GLY A 67 15.68 -9.00 5.92
N ALA A 68 15.29 -7.72 5.84
CA ALA A 68 13.99 -7.34 5.29
C ALA A 68 13.87 -7.76 3.81
N ARG A 69 12.67 -8.16 3.43
CA ARG A 69 12.33 -8.41 2.03
C ARG A 69 11.81 -7.13 1.39
N PRO A 70 12.05 -6.93 0.08
CA PRO A 70 11.44 -5.81 -0.65
C PRO A 70 9.92 -5.86 -0.52
N ALA A 71 9.35 -4.74 -0.11
CA ALA A 71 7.91 -4.61 0.08
C ALA A 71 7.47 -3.15 0.06
N TRP A 72 6.23 -2.93 -0.35
CA TRP A 72 5.55 -1.67 -0.19
C TRP A 72 5.06 -1.50 1.25
N THR A 73 5.25 -0.31 1.80
CA THR A 73 4.64 0.14 3.06
C THR A 73 3.55 1.14 2.75
N VAL A 74 2.34 0.88 3.21
CA VAL A 74 1.23 1.82 3.15
C VAL A 74 1.22 2.64 4.44
N TYR A 75 1.09 3.96 4.30
CA TYR A 75 0.98 4.89 5.42
C TYR A 75 -0.44 5.39 5.53
N PHE A 76 -0.99 5.33 6.73
CA PHE A 76 -2.32 5.86 7.03
C PHE A 76 -2.21 7.21 7.74
N HIS A 77 -3.01 8.16 7.31
CA HIS A 77 -3.07 9.49 7.91
C HIS A 77 -3.52 9.41 9.37
N THR A 78 -2.83 10.14 10.23
CA THR A 78 -3.24 10.34 11.63
C THR A 78 -3.03 11.79 12.04
N THR A 79 -3.79 12.25 13.03
CA THR A 79 -3.59 13.55 13.66
C THR A 79 -2.69 13.49 14.89
N ASP A 80 -2.31 12.27 15.35
CA ASP A 80 -1.46 12.03 16.52
C ASP A 80 -0.83 10.64 16.40
N ALA A 81 0.43 10.60 15.98
CA ALA A 81 1.18 9.36 15.79
C ALA A 81 1.43 8.61 17.10
N ASP A 82 1.64 9.33 18.22
CA ASP A 82 1.85 8.70 19.53
C ASP A 82 0.58 8.02 20.04
N SER A 83 -0.57 8.65 19.87
CA SER A 83 -1.85 8.06 20.27
C SER A 83 -2.22 6.87 19.40
N THR A 84 -1.96 6.94 18.09
CA THR A 84 -2.21 5.83 17.17
C THR A 84 -1.29 4.63 17.45
N ALA A 85 -0.01 4.88 17.72
CA ALA A 85 0.93 3.82 18.09
C ALA A 85 0.49 3.10 19.39
N ARG A 86 0.08 3.87 20.43
CA ARG A 86 -0.47 3.27 21.67
C ARG A 86 -1.75 2.49 21.42
N ALA A 87 -2.65 2.98 20.57
CA ALA A 87 -3.89 2.26 20.23
C ALA A 87 -3.58 0.94 19.51
N ALA A 88 -2.59 0.91 18.62
CA ALA A 88 -2.15 -0.30 17.94
C ALA A 88 -1.59 -1.33 18.94
N GLU A 89 -0.74 -0.93 19.89
CA GLU A 89 -0.23 -1.84 20.94
C GLU A 89 -1.36 -2.37 21.82
N GLN A 90 -2.30 -1.52 22.24
CA GLN A 90 -3.45 -1.93 23.07
C GLN A 90 -4.38 -2.88 22.33
N ALA A 91 -4.46 -2.79 21.00
CA ALA A 91 -5.21 -3.69 20.14
C ALA A 91 -4.45 -5.00 19.80
N GLY A 92 -3.26 -5.22 20.36
CA GLY A 92 -2.46 -6.42 20.18
C GLY A 92 -1.46 -6.37 19.01
N GLY A 93 -1.29 -5.23 18.37
CA GLY A 93 -0.23 -4.97 17.40
C GLY A 93 1.11 -4.64 18.08
N ALA A 94 2.09 -4.25 17.28
CA ALA A 94 3.42 -3.89 17.77
C ALA A 94 3.93 -2.60 17.12
N VAL A 95 4.72 -1.83 17.89
CA VAL A 95 5.49 -0.69 17.38
C VAL A 95 6.87 -1.20 16.95
N ARG A 96 7.15 -1.13 15.64
CA ARG A 96 8.47 -1.49 15.07
C ARG A 96 9.43 -0.30 15.11
N SER A 97 8.91 0.89 14.81
CA SER A 97 9.62 2.16 14.96
C SER A 97 8.71 3.16 15.66
N ALA A 98 9.17 3.69 16.78
CA ALA A 98 8.43 4.68 17.55
C ALA A 98 8.17 5.96 16.75
N PRO A 99 7.12 6.73 17.08
CA PRO A 99 6.84 8.00 16.43
C PRO A 99 8.05 8.93 16.43
N ALA A 100 8.52 9.32 15.25
CA ALA A 100 9.69 10.16 15.06
C ALA A 100 9.43 11.23 13.99
N ALA A 101 10.07 12.39 14.16
CA ALA A 101 10.04 13.46 13.17
C ALA A 101 10.78 13.07 11.90
N VAL A 102 10.27 13.53 10.76
CA VAL A 102 10.91 13.46 9.45
C VAL A 102 11.27 14.89 9.04
N GLY A 103 12.52 15.09 8.62
CA GLY A 103 13.01 16.42 8.29
C GLY A 103 12.88 17.40 9.46
N ASP A 104 12.99 18.70 9.15
CA ASP A 104 12.83 19.73 10.17
C ASP A 104 11.36 20.03 10.49
N ASN A 105 10.46 19.87 9.51
CA ASN A 105 9.04 20.15 9.63
C ASN A 105 8.18 19.40 8.58
N ASP A 106 8.60 18.23 8.13
CA ASP A 106 7.85 17.49 7.09
C ASP A 106 6.63 16.78 7.69
N GLY A 107 6.80 16.18 8.85
CA GLY A 107 5.78 15.46 9.60
C GLY A 107 6.38 14.49 10.58
N ARG A 108 5.56 13.55 11.08
CA ARG A 108 6.00 12.46 11.96
C ARG A 108 5.46 11.14 11.45
N HIS A 109 6.23 10.08 11.58
CA HIS A 109 5.78 8.74 11.25
C HIS A 109 6.06 7.74 12.38
N ALA A 110 5.31 6.65 12.38
CA ALA A 110 5.62 5.45 13.15
C ALA A 110 5.43 4.23 12.25
N GLN A 111 6.25 3.19 12.46
CA GLN A 111 6.07 1.90 11.78
C GLN A 111 5.46 0.90 12.75
N LEU A 112 4.43 0.24 12.31
CA LEU A 112 3.56 -0.62 13.12
C LEU A 112 3.41 -1.99 12.46
N THR A 113 2.92 -2.95 13.24
CA THR A 113 2.54 -4.27 12.76
C THR A 113 1.21 -4.66 13.41
N ASP A 114 0.30 -5.20 12.64
CA ASP A 114 -0.94 -5.76 13.17
C ASP A 114 -0.68 -7.12 13.89
N PRO A 115 -1.65 -7.68 14.61
CA PRO A 115 -1.47 -8.94 15.35
C PRO A 115 -1.13 -10.16 14.47
N GLN A 116 -1.31 -10.08 13.14
CA GLN A 116 -1.06 -11.15 12.18
C GLN A 116 0.20 -10.94 11.35
N GLY A 117 0.98 -9.89 11.67
CA GLY A 117 2.24 -9.59 11.01
C GLY A 117 2.14 -8.57 9.88
N GLY A 118 0.95 -8.05 9.57
CA GLY A 118 0.74 -7.02 8.55
C GLY A 118 1.45 -5.73 8.92
N LYS A 119 2.51 -5.40 8.18
CA LYS A 119 3.32 -4.20 8.39
C LYS A 119 2.66 -3.01 7.71
N PHE A 120 2.57 -1.89 8.43
CA PHE A 120 2.06 -0.62 7.94
C PHE A 120 2.75 0.55 8.67
N ALA A 121 2.49 1.75 8.23
CA ALA A 121 2.95 2.95 8.92
C ALA A 121 1.81 3.94 9.14
N VAL A 122 2.03 4.92 9.99
CA VAL A 122 1.16 6.08 10.14
C VAL A 122 1.94 7.34 9.88
N TRP A 123 1.27 8.33 9.32
CA TRP A 123 1.80 9.64 9.00
C TRP A 123 0.97 10.72 9.67
N GLU A 124 1.63 11.51 10.51
CA GLU A 124 1.11 12.75 11.09
C GLU A 124 1.73 13.92 10.31
N PRO A 125 0.96 14.57 9.42
CA PRO A 125 1.51 15.57 8.52
C PRO A 125 1.85 16.89 9.20
N ALA A 126 2.88 17.57 8.68
CA ALA A 126 3.15 18.96 8.94
C ALA A 126 3.24 19.73 7.61
N ALA A 127 4.41 19.87 7.01
CA ALA A 127 4.55 20.51 5.69
C ALA A 127 4.09 19.59 4.54
N TYR A 128 4.22 18.27 4.68
CA TYR A 128 3.83 17.31 3.66
C TYR A 128 2.60 16.53 4.08
N SER A 129 1.51 16.68 3.31
CA SER A 129 0.25 15.99 3.59
C SER A 129 0.25 14.53 3.11
N GLY A 130 0.95 14.22 2.00
CA GLY A 130 0.96 12.90 1.40
C GLY A 130 1.24 12.94 -0.09
N PHE A 131 0.81 11.89 -0.83
CA PHE A 131 0.90 11.89 -2.30
C PHE A 131 -0.03 12.93 -2.91
N GLU A 132 0.30 13.38 -4.14
CA GLU A 132 -0.38 14.50 -4.83
C GLU A 132 -1.32 14.03 -5.94
N VAL A 133 -1.33 12.72 -6.23
CA VAL A 133 -2.22 12.12 -7.23
C VAL A 133 -2.59 10.69 -6.82
N ALA A 134 -3.84 10.32 -7.02
CA ALA A 134 -4.41 9.01 -6.76
C ALA A 134 -5.51 8.69 -7.78
N ASP A 135 -5.96 7.43 -7.80
CA ASP A 135 -7.12 6.96 -8.54
C ASP A 135 -7.04 7.17 -10.07
N GLY A 136 -5.84 7.10 -10.61
CA GLY A 136 -5.60 7.19 -12.05
C GLY A 136 -4.52 6.21 -12.52
N PRO A 137 -4.31 6.08 -13.83
CA PRO A 137 -3.25 5.24 -14.36
C PRO A 137 -1.89 5.62 -13.80
N GLY A 138 -1.14 4.63 -13.29
CA GLY A 138 0.17 4.81 -12.67
C GLY A 138 0.16 5.41 -11.26
N SER A 139 -0.99 5.54 -10.62
CA SER A 139 -1.11 6.00 -9.23
C SER A 139 -1.87 5.01 -8.36
N LEU A 140 -1.82 5.20 -7.04
CA LEU A 140 -2.52 4.35 -6.08
C LEU A 140 -4.03 4.54 -6.25
N GLY A 141 -4.75 3.45 -6.56
CA GLY A 141 -6.21 3.43 -6.66
C GLY A 141 -6.88 2.69 -5.50
N TRP A 142 -6.18 1.72 -4.90
CA TRP A 142 -6.71 0.86 -3.86
C TRP A 142 -5.58 0.28 -3.01
N ILE A 143 -5.88 -0.22 -1.82
CA ILE A 143 -4.95 -1.00 -1.00
C ILE A 143 -5.59 -2.32 -0.60
N GLU A 144 -4.80 -3.36 -0.44
CA GLU A 144 -5.32 -4.68 -0.15
C GLU A 144 -4.50 -5.38 0.94
N LEU A 145 -5.19 -5.91 1.95
CA LEU A 145 -4.59 -6.73 3.00
C LEU A 145 -4.89 -8.20 2.73
N PHE A 146 -3.86 -9.00 2.53
CA PHE A 146 -3.96 -10.44 2.62
C PHE A 146 -3.65 -10.88 4.05
N THR A 147 -4.56 -11.63 4.66
CA THR A 147 -4.48 -12.00 6.07
C THR A 147 -5.02 -13.41 6.32
N PRO A 148 -4.46 -14.16 7.27
CA PRO A 148 -5.01 -15.47 7.64
C PRO A 148 -6.31 -15.40 8.48
N ASP A 149 -6.68 -14.22 8.99
CA ASP A 149 -7.88 -14.02 9.81
C ASP A 149 -8.46 -12.62 9.57
N SER A 150 -9.41 -12.54 8.63
CA SER A 150 -10.09 -11.29 8.25
C SER A 150 -10.83 -10.68 9.44
N ALA A 151 -11.49 -11.47 10.28
CA ALA A 151 -12.24 -10.97 11.41
C ALA A 151 -11.33 -10.31 12.48
N ALA A 152 -10.14 -10.87 12.73
CA ALA A 152 -9.16 -10.25 13.61
C ALA A 152 -8.60 -8.95 13.02
N ALA A 153 -8.32 -8.92 11.73
CA ALA A 153 -7.88 -7.70 11.04
C ALA A 153 -8.94 -6.60 11.11
N GLN A 154 -10.21 -6.91 10.83
CA GLN A 154 -11.33 -5.96 10.94
C GLN A 154 -11.42 -5.37 12.37
N ARG A 155 -11.32 -6.19 13.42
CA ARG A 155 -11.33 -5.71 14.81
C ARG A 155 -10.15 -4.80 15.12
N PHE A 156 -8.95 -5.16 14.66
CA PHE A 156 -7.74 -4.37 14.88
C PHE A 156 -7.83 -3.01 14.22
N TYR A 157 -8.04 -2.97 12.92
CA TYR A 157 -8.09 -1.70 12.17
C TYR A 157 -9.33 -0.87 12.52
N GLY A 158 -10.45 -1.51 12.85
CA GLY A 158 -11.62 -0.83 13.42
C GLY A 158 -11.33 -0.15 14.75
N THR A 159 -10.48 -0.76 15.61
CA THR A 159 -10.06 -0.16 16.88
C THR A 159 -9.07 0.98 16.66
N VAL A 160 -8.06 0.79 15.81
CA VAL A 160 -6.96 1.75 15.60
C VAL A 160 -7.41 2.97 14.81
N PHE A 161 -8.14 2.78 13.70
CA PHE A 161 -8.53 3.85 12.79
C PHE A 161 -10.04 4.14 12.79
N GLY A 162 -10.83 3.27 13.43
CA GLY A 162 -12.28 3.38 13.42
C GLY A 162 -12.90 3.03 12.07
N TRP A 163 -12.22 2.24 11.24
CA TRP A 163 -12.78 1.85 9.95
C TRP A 163 -14.09 1.10 10.11
N THR A 164 -15.02 1.37 9.20
CA THR A 164 -16.20 0.56 8.96
C THR A 164 -15.93 -0.43 7.85
N THR A 165 -16.55 -1.60 7.93
CA THR A 165 -16.31 -2.71 7.02
C THR A 165 -17.62 -3.21 6.43
N GLN A 166 -17.55 -3.68 5.18
CA GLN A 166 -18.67 -4.30 4.47
C GLN A 166 -18.18 -5.55 3.75
N ASP A 167 -18.76 -6.71 4.08
CA ASP A 167 -18.42 -7.96 3.40
C ASP A 167 -19.20 -8.10 2.10
N VAL A 168 -18.48 -8.42 1.02
CA VAL A 168 -19.01 -8.76 -0.30
C VAL A 168 -18.68 -10.23 -0.59
N PRO A 169 -19.67 -11.08 -0.86
CA PRO A 169 -19.42 -12.49 -1.17
C PRO A 169 -18.47 -12.64 -2.36
N LEU A 170 -17.52 -13.56 -2.26
CA LEU A 170 -16.67 -13.92 -3.39
C LEU A 170 -17.44 -14.72 -4.45
N PRO A 171 -17.09 -14.60 -5.74
CA PRO A 171 -17.59 -15.48 -6.77
C PRO A 171 -17.32 -16.94 -6.42
N GLY A 172 -18.38 -17.79 -6.41
CA GLY A 172 -18.26 -19.18 -5.99
C GLY A 172 -18.77 -19.49 -4.57
N GLY A 173 -18.99 -18.45 -3.73
CA GLY A 173 -19.70 -18.58 -2.45
C GLY A 173 -18.83 -18.99 -1.26
N ASP A 174 -17.55 -19.26 -1.44
CA ASP A 174 -16.63 -19.63 -0.37
C ASP A 174 -15.82 -18.40 0.07
N GLY A 175 -16.32 -17.66 1.09
CA GLY A 175 -15.64 -16.51 1.68
C GLY A 175 -16.21 -15.15 1.23
N ALA A 176 -15.60 -14.10 1.73
CA ALA A 176 -15.97 -12.72 1.43
C ALA A 176 -14.72 -11.84 1.26
N TYR A 177 -14.86 -10.82 0.43
CA TYR A 177 -13.95 -9.69 0.36
C TYR A 177 -14.51 -8.57 1.25
N THR A 178 -13.72 -8.08 2.19
CA THR A 178 -14.17 -7.05 3.12
C THR A 178 -13.71 -5.67 2.65
N LEU A 179 -14.66 -4.82 2.28
CA LEU A 179 -14.41 -3.43 1.91
C LEU A 179 -14.12 -2.56 3.14
N LEU A 180 -13.22 -1.59 3.00
CA LEU A 180 -12.74 -0.70 4.06
C LEU A 180 -13.11 0.75 3.77
N THR A 181 -13.76 1.39 4.73
CA THR A 181 -14.15 2.80 4.66
C THR A 181 -13.69 3.55 5.91
N PRO A 182 -13.07 4.74 5.80
CA PRO A 182 -12.73 5.55 6.97
C PRO A 182 -13.95 5.90 7.80
N ARG A 183 -13.73 6.13 9.11
CA ARG A 183 -14.80 6.53 10.04
C ARG A 183 -15.55 7.76 9.54
N ASP A 184 -16.85 7.76 9.74
CA ASP A 184 -17.74 8.91 9.47
C ASP A 184 -17.70 9.40 8.02
N SER A 185 -17.37 8.53 7.08
CA SER A 185 -17.35 8.81 5.63
C SER A 185 -18.27 7.86 4.85
N GLY A 186 -18.65 8.25 3.64
CA GLY A 186 -19.50 7.44 2.76
C GLY A 186 -18.70 6.48 1.88
N GLU A 187 -19.42 5.69 1.09
CA GLU A 187 -18.86 4.70 0.17
C GLU A 187 -17.88 5.28 -0.85
N GLU A 188 -18.04 6.57 -1.20
CA GLU A 188 -17.12 7.28 -2.08
C GLU A 188 -15.70 7.40 -1.52
N ARG A 189 -15.52 7.14 -0.21
CA ARG A 189 -14.24 7.16 0.49
C ARG A 189 -13.69 5.76 0.75
N MET A 190 -14.32 4.71 0.24
CA MET A 190 -13.73 3.37 0.27
C MET A 190 -12.33 3.41 -0.32
N HIS A 191 -11.37 2.80 0.36
CA HIS A 191 -9.96 2.93 -0.02
C HIS A 191 -9.23 1.60 -0.10
N GLY A 192 -9.83 0.51 0.35
CA GLY A 192 -9.14 -0.76 0.40
C GLY A 192 -10.05 -1.93 0.72
N GLY A 193 -9.45 -3.10 0.79
CA GLY A 193 -10.11 -4.32 1.16
C GLY A 193 -9.23 -5.31 1.89
N ILE A 194 -9.88 -6.28 2.51
CA ILE A 194 -9.25 -7.42 3.18
C ILE A 194 -9.67 -8.69 2.46
N MET A 195 -8.68 -9.50 2.09
CA MET A 195 -8.87 -10.86 1.58
C MET A 195 -8.34 -11.86 2.58
N GLU A 196 -9.18 -12.77 3.01
CA GLU A 196 -8.72 -13.90 3.83
C GLU A 196 -8.06 -14.95 2.96
N ILE A 197 -6.78 -15.23 3.27
CA ILE A 197 -5.95 -16.20 2.57
C ILE A 197 -5.38 -17.15 3.61
N PRO A 198 -5.56 -18.49 3.49
CA PRO A 198 -4.99 -19.43 4.43
C PRO A 198 -3.49 -19.20 4.63
N ALA A 199 -3.01 -19.22 5.88
CA ALA A 199 -1.59 -18.98 6.20
C ALA A 199 -0.63 -19.88 5.38
N THR A 200 -1.05 -21.10 5.06
CA THR A 200 -0.28 -22.01 4.21
C THR A 200 -0.12 -21.55 2.77
N SER A 201 -0.97 -20.62 2.31
CA SER A 201 -0.91 -20.00 0.98
C SER A 201 -0.15 -18.68 0.99
N LEU A 202 0.05 -18.07 2.16
CA LEU A 202 0.84 -16.86 2.36
C LEU A 202 2.35 -17.17 2.47
N THR A 203 2.86 -17.98 1.56
CA THR A 203 4.24 -18.54 1.62
C THR A 203 5.33 -17.48 1.52
N ARG A 204 5.03 -16.34 0.89
CA ARG A 204 6.00 -15.25 0.70
C ARG A 204 6.20 -14.38 1.94
N SER A 205 5.21 -14.34 2.82
CA SER A 205 5.22 -13.63 4.09
C SER A 205 5.36 -14.56 5.29
N ASP A 206 5.77 -15.81 5.06
CA ASP A 206 5.91 -16.84 6.10
C ASP A 206 4.60 -17.08 6.89
N GLY A 207 3.46 -17.01 6.18
CA GLY A 207 2.13 -17.17 6.75
C GLY A 207 1.56 -15.91 7.42
N GLN A 208 2.28 -14.79 7.37
CA GLN A 208 1.86 -13.53 7.97
C GLN A 208 1.01 -12.70 7.01
N ALA A 209 0.18 -11.82 7.58
CA ALA A 209 -0.54 -10.82 6.81
C ALA A 209 0.42 -9.81 6.15
N TYR A 210 0.00 -9.23 5.03
CA TYR A 210 0.74 -8.13 4.40
C TYR A 210 -0.18 -7.24 3.56
N TRP A 211 0.15 -5.96 3.52
CA TRP A 211 -0.45 -4.97 2.64
C TRP A 211 0.26 -4.91 1.30
N HIS A 212 -0.49 -4.71 0.24
CA HIS A 212 0.07 -4.32 -1.05
C HIS A 212 -0.78 -3.26 -1.73
N PRO A 213 -0.15 -2.38 -2.55
CA PRO A 213 -0.86 -1.36 -3.30
C PRO A 213 -1.50 -1.94 -4.56
N VAL A 214 -2.63 -1.34 -4.97
CA VAL A 214 -3.24 -1.55 -6.28
C VAL A 214 -3.03 -0.27 -7.09
N PHE A 215 -2.24 -0.37 -8.15
CA PHE A 215 -1.99 0.74 -9.07
C PHE A 215 -2.96 0.69 -10.25
N GLY A 216 -3.53 1.83 -10.56
CA GLY A 216 -4.36 1.99 -11.75
C GLY A 216 -3.57 1.78 -13.05
N SER A 217 -4.24 1.25 -14.06
CA SER A 217 -3.70 1.06 -15.41
C SER A 217 -4.76 1.41 -16.45
N GLY A 218 -4.33 1.98 -17.57
CA GLY A 218 -5.18 2.18 -18.74
C GLY A 218 -5.38 0.89 -19.55
N ASP A 219 -4.45 -0.07 -19.44
CA ASP A 219 -4.46 -1.37 -20.12
C ASP A 219 -3.64 -2.37 -19.28
N CYS A 220 -4.33 -3.27 -18.60
CA CYS A 220 -3.73 -4.25 -17.70
C CYS A 220 -2.75 -5.18 -18.46
N ASP A 221 -3.13 -5.69 -19.62
CA ASP A 221 -2.29 -6.62 -20.39
C ASP A 221 -1.02 -5.94 -20.92
N ALA A 222 -1.14 -4.72 -21.41
CA ALA A 222 0.03 -3.93 -21.84
C ALA A 222 0.96 -3.61 -20.67
N THR A 223 0.40 -3.30 -19.48
CA THR A 223 1.19 -3.04 -18.28
C THR A 223 1.90 -4.32 -17.79
N ILE A 224 1.24 -5.48 -17.81
CA ILE A 224 1.87 -6.77 -17.49
C ILE A 224 3.01 -7.08 -18.47
N ALA A 225 2.81 -6.80 -19.76
CA ALA A 225 3.86 -6.97 -20.77
C ALA A 225 5.07 -6.05 -20.48
N ALA A 226 4.84 -4.80 -20.07
CA ALA A 226 5.89 -3.89 -19.63
C ALA A 226 6.61 -4.41 -18.37
N ILE A 227 5.86 -4.86 -17.35
CA ILE A 227 6.41 -5.44 -16.12
C ILE A 227 7.35 -6.61 -16.45
N THR A 228 6.88 -7.58 -17.23
CA THR A 228 7.64 -8.78 -17.54
C THR A 228 8.86 -8.51 -18.43
N SER A 229 8.75 -7.58 -19.39
CA SER A 229 9.87 -7.19 -20.26
C SER A 229 10.99 -6.44 -19.52
N HIS A 230 10.68 -5.87 -18.34
CA HIS A 230 11.65 -5.16 -17.50
C HIS A 230 12.06 -5.95 -16.25
N GLY A 231 11.85 -7.28 -16.26
CA GLY A 231 12.35 -8.18 -15.22
C GLY A 231 11.42 -8.41 -14.04
N GLY A 232 10.24 -7.80 -14.02
CA GLY A 232 9.20 -8.14 -13.07
C GLY A 232 8.51 -9.47 -13.40
N THR A 233 7.61 -9.93 -12.55
CA THR A 233 6.93 -11.21 -12.72
C THR A 233 5.42 -11.08 -12.52
N LEU A 234 4.65 -11.76 -13.37
CA LEU A 234 3.24 -12.02 -13.15
C LEU A 234 3.10 -13.13 -12.10
N ARG A 235 2.34 -12.90 -11.05
CA ARG A 235 2.10 -13.85 -9.95
C ARG A 235 0.76 -14.51 -10.04
N MET A 236 -0.30 -13.74 -10.34
CA MET A 236 -1.66 -14.23 -10.48
C MET A 236 -2.43 -13.40 -11.51
N GLY A 237 -3.35 -14.00 -12.20
CA GLY A 237 -4.12 -13.37 -13.27
C GLY A 237 -3.37 -13.39 -14.61
N PRO A 238 -3.65 -12.46 -15.56
CA PRO A 238 -4.72 -11.47 -15.43
C PRO A 238 -6.10 -12.12 -15.44
N GLU A 239 -7.03 -11.54 -14.69
CA GLU A 239 -8.41 -12.01 -14.64
C GLU A 239 -9.41 -10.85 -14.69
N ASP A 240 -10.59 -11.10 -15.18
CA ASP A 240 -11.69 -10.15 -15.21
C ASP A 240 -12.57 -10.38 -13.97
N ALA A 241 -12.56 -9.41 -13.05
CA ALA A 241 -13.42 -9.41 -11.87
C ALA A 241 -14.67 -8.58 -12.15
N GLU A 242 -15.84 -9.20 -12.05
CA GLU A 242 -17.13 -8.57 -12.33
C GLU A 242 -17.35 -7.33 -11.44
N GLY A 243 -17.69 -6.20 -12.04
CA GLY A 243 -17.89 -4.92 -11.33
C GLY A 243 -16.60 -4.21 -10.87
N VAL A 244 -15.45 -4.83 -11.01
CA VAL A 244 -14.15 -4.28 -10.61
C VAL A 244 -13.32 -3.91 -11.84
N GLY A 245 -13.04 -4.87 -12.70
CA GLY A 245 -12.21 -4.67 -13.88
C GLY A 245 -11.26 -5.82 -14.12
N ARG A 246 -10.24 -5.57 -14.95
CA ARG A 246 -9.18 -6.53 -15.26
C ARG A 246 -7.96 -6.28 -14.39
N LEU A 247 -7.54 -7.28 -13.63
CA LEU A 247 -6.49 -7.15 -12.64
C LEU A 247 -5.47 -8.29 -12.67
N ALA A 248 -4.29 -8.01 -12.14
CA ALA A 248 -3.24 -8.99 -11.96
C ALA A 248 -2.37 -8.66 -10.75
N VAL A 249 -1.95 -9.68 -10.02
CA VAL A 249 -0.89 -9.56 -9.00
C VAL A 249 0.46 -9.71 -9.68
N CYS A 250 1.32 -8.74 -9.50
CA CYS A 250 2.65 -8.68 -10.07
C CYS A 250 3.71 -8.50 -8.97
N ALA A 251 4.96 -8.71 -9.32
CA ALA A 251 6.08 -8.32 -8.48
C ALA A 251 7.15 -7.63 -9.32
N ASP A 252 7.83 -6.67 -8.73
CA ASP A 252 8.99 -6.01 -9.31
C ASP A 252 10.22 -6.97 -9.35
N PRO A 253 11.34 -6.59 -9.99
CA PRO A 253 12.54 -7.42 -10.01
C PRO A 253 13.13 -7.74 -8.63
N GLY A 254 12.90 -6.89 -7.63
CA GLY A 254 13.28 -7.12 -6.23
C GLY A 254 12.37 -8.11 -5.50
N GLY A 255 11.17 -8.32 -6.00
CA GLY A 255 10.16 -9.21 -5.45
C GLY A 255 9.05 -8.52 -4.66
N ALA A 256 9.00 -7.20 -4.61
CA ALA A 256 7.90 -6.46 -4.00
C ALA A 256 6.60 -6.64 -4.80
N GLU A 257 5.55 -7.08 -4.14
CA GLU A 257 4.25 -7.33 -4.76
C GLU A 257 3.39 -6.08 -4.84
N PHE A 258 2.64 -5.98 -5.93
CA PHE A 258 1.62 -4.97 -6.17
C PHE A 258 0.58 -5.52 -7.14
N VAL A 259 -0.59 -4.91 -7.15
CA VAL A 259 -1.64 -5.23 -8.12
C VAL A 259 -1.70 -4.15 -9.20
N VAL A 260 -2.00 -4.57 -10.42
CA VAL A 260 -2.35 -3.69 -11.53
C VAL A 260 -3.82 -3.87 -11.82
N LEU A 261 -4.58 -2.78 -11.91
CA LEU A 261 -6.01 -2.80 -12.18
C LEU A 261 -6.37 -1.83 -13.30
N THR A 262 -7.03 -2.34 -14.34
CA THR A 262 -7.79 -1.50 -15.29
C THR A 262 -9.26 -1.60 -14.90
N PRO A 263 -9.87 -0.50 -14.37
CA PRO A 263 -11.26 -0.52 -13.94
C PRO A 263 -12.22 -0.88 -15.08
N SER A 264 -13.34 -1.54 -14.75
CA SER A 264 -14.46 -1.71 -15.71
C SER A 264 -14.92 -0.36 -16.23
N ALA A 265 -15.27 -0.28 -17.51
CA ALA A 265 -15.94 0.91 -18.03
C ALA A 265 -17.27 1.11 -17.27
N ALA A 266 -17.50 2.33 -16.80
CA ALA A 266 -18.73 2.73 -16.10
C ALA A 266 -19.94 2.71 -17.01
#